data_ea55c8e885bdb08f6d5be0bdb5c88fe1
#
_entry.id   ea55c8e885bdb08f6d5be0bdb5c88fe1
#
_cell.length_a   1.000
_cell.length_b   1.000
_cell.length_c   1.000
_cell.angle_alpha   90.00
_cell.angle_beta   90.00
_cell.angle_gamma   90.00
#
_symmetry.space_group_name_H-M   'P 1'
#
loop_
_entity.id
_entity.type
_entity.pdbx_description
1 polymer ?
#
loop_
_entity_poly.entity_id
_entity_poly.type
_entity_poly.pdbx_seq_one_letter_code
_entity_poly.pdbx_strand_id
1 'polypeptide(L)'
;MEHIIANLLQEFERGKMTRRQLIQSLALTATASAAVNATPAAAAEGKILKATYINHVSYQVADYAKTRDFYVGLFGMKVSDDDGKQCRLTFGDNILIPRNRPNTPLVDHIAYTIADWDKEKEAIGDELKRRGLQPTGDAKTSFSIKDPDGFHVQIGGKNQ
;
A
#
# COMPACT_ATOMS: atom_id res chain seq x y z
N MET A 1 -22.19 6.78 23.70
CA MET A 1 -22.36 7.16 22.29
C MET A 1 -23.83 7.24 21.89
N GLU A 2 -24.63 6.27 22.22
CA GLU A 2 -26.08 6.27 21.94
C GLU A 2 -26.81 7.52 22.41
N HIS A 3 -26.49 8.02 23.61
CA HIS A 3 -27.07 9.25 24.12
C HIS A 3 -26.75 10.52 23.29
N ILE A 4 -25.56 10.57 22.66
CA ILE A 4 -25.18 11.73 21.82
C ILE A 4 -25.97 11.69 20.52
N ILE A 5 -26.07 10.50 19.92
CA ILE A 5 -26.83 10.30 18.68
C ILE A 5 -28.32 10.58 18.92
N ALA A 6 -28.89 10.06 20.02
CA ALA A 6 -30.27 10.31 20.39
C ALA A 6 -30.55 11.82 20.58
N ASN A 7 -29.67 12.54 21.24
CA ASN A 7 -29.79 14.00 21.39
C ASN A 7 -29.74 14.75 20.06
N LEU A 8 -28.84 14.38 19.15
CA LEU A 8 -28.73 15.01 17.84
C LEU A 8 -29.99 14.78 16.99
N LEU A 9 -30.56 13.58 17.03
CA LEU A 9 -31.82 13.28 16.37
C LEU A 9 -32.98 14.07 16.96
N GLN A 10 -33.06 14.18 18.29
CA GLN A 10 -34.11 14.92 18.97
C GLN A 10 -34.02 16.44 18.68
N GLU A 11 -32.81 17.02 18.61
CA GLU A 11 -32.62 18.41 18.20
C GLU A 11 -33.01 18.67 16.75
N PHE A 12 -32.77 17.69 15.86
CA PHE A 12 -33.21 17.75 14.46
C PHE A 12 -34.74 17.67 14.36
N GLU A 13 -35.38 16.72 15.04
CA GLU A 13 -36.85 16.58 15.05
C GLU A 13 -37.56 17.80 15.62
N ARG A 14 -36.95 18.50 16.55
CA ARG A 14 -37.42 19.77 17.11
C ARG A 14 -37.16 20.99 16.22
N GLY A 15 -36.59 20.79 15.04
CA GLY A 15 -36.26 21.87 14.10
C GLY A 15 -35.14 22.82 14.54
N LYS A 16 -34.34 22.42 15.56
CA LYS A 16 -33.25 23.23 16.08
C LYS A 16 -31.95 23.09 15.29
N MET A 17 -31.88 22.17 14.37
CA MET A 17 -30.76 22.00 13.44
C MET A 17 -31.21 21.59 12.05
N THR A 18 -30.43 21.97 11.06
CA THR A 18 -30.65 21.61 9.67
C THR A 18 -30.13 20.20 9.39
N ARG A 19 -30.64 19.54 8.32
CA ARG A 19 -30.15 18.23 7.85
C ARG A 19 -28.62 18.23 7.63
N ARG A 20 -28.05 19.33 7.13
CA ARG A 20 -26.60 19.47 6.92
C ARG A 20 -25.83 19.47 8.25
N GLN A 21 -26.33 20.19 9.25
CA GLN A 21 -25.75 20.21 10.59
C GLN A 21 -25.84 18.86 11.28
N LEU A 22 -26.95 18.14 11.15
CA LEU A 22 -27.08 16.78 11.67
C LEU A 22 -26.04 15.83 11.06
N ILE A 23 -25.88 15.84 9.72
CA ILE A 23 -24.90 15.00 9.03
C ILE A 23 -23.47 15.35 9.47
N GLN A 24 -23.14 16.62 9.58
CA GLN A 24 -21.83 17.07 10.05
C GLN A 24 -21.55 16.65 11.50
N SER A 25 -22.54 16.77 12.39
CA SER A 25 -22.40 16.36 13.79
C SER A 25 -22.27 14.85 13.95
N LEU A 26 -23.00 14.07 13.16
CA LEU A 26 -22.87 12.61 13.14
C LEU A 26 -21.52 12.15 12.57
N ALA A 27 -21.01 12.83 11.55
CA ALA A 27 -19.68 12.55 11.01
C ALA A 27 -18.57 12.86 12.05
N LEU A 28 -18.68 13.96 12.79
CA LEU A 28 -17.74 14.32 13.87
C LEU A 28 -17.81 13.33 15.04
N THR A 29 -18.97 12.83 15.40
CA THR A 29 -19.11 11.80 16.44
C THR A 29 -18.58 10.44 15.99
N ALA A 30 -18.72 10.07 14.73
CA ALA A 30 -18.15 8.84 14.15
C ALA A 30 -16.61 8.90 14.11
N THR A 31 -16.03 10.03 13.73
CA THR A 31 -14.57 10.22 13.72
C THR A 31 -13.98 10.24 15.14
N ALA A 32 -14.69 10.81 16.13
CA ALA A 32 -14.25 10.77 17.53
C ALA A 32 -14.27 9.34 18.09
N SER A 33 -15.14 8.48 17.63
CA SER A 33 -15.22 7.07 18.06
C SER A 33 -14.20 6.18 17.37
N ALA A 34 -13.84 6.49 16.12
CA ALA A 34 -12.75 5.84 15.42
C ALA A 34 -11.39 6.24 16.00
N ALA A 35 -11.28 7.47 16.52
CA ALA A 35 -10.07 7.97 17.17
C ALA A 35 -9.77 7.32 18.55
N VAL A 36 -10.76 6.70 19.20
CA VAL A 36 -10.54 6.03 20.51
C VAL A 36 -9.96 4.62 20.34
N ASN A 37 -10.08 4.02 19.14
CA ASN A 37 -9.48 2.72 18.82
C ASN A 37 -8.38 2.80 17.75
N ALA A 38 -8.23 3.91 17.06
CA ALA A 38 -6.98 4.25 16.41
C ALA A 38 -6.09 4.85 17.50
N THR A 39 -5.32 4.01 18.18
CA THR A 39 -4.04 4.47 18.68
C THR A 39 -3.42 5.19 17.48
N PRO A 40 -3.17 6.50 17.51
CA PRO A 40 -2.27 7.08 16.54
C PRO A 40 -1.07 6.16 16.65
N ALA A 41 -0.64 5.53 15.55
CA ALA A 41 0.65 4.89 15.52
C ALA A 41 1.58 6.01 16.00
N ALA A 42 1.85 5.99 17.29
CA ALA A 42 2.73 6.96 17.92
C ALA A 42 3.93 6.92 17.01
N ALA A 43 4.27 8.05 16.42
CA ALA A 43 5.43 8.15 15.57
C ALA A 43 6.56 7.66 16.46
N ALA A 44 6.78 6.35 16.40
CA ALA A 44 7.78 5.71 17.23
C ALA A 44 9.04 6.46 16.84
N GLU A 45 9.67 7.15 17.80
CA GLU A 45 10.95 7.82 17.59
C GLU A 45 11.88 6.76 17.03
N GLY A 46 12.05 6.72 15.73
CA GLY A 46 12.78 5.71 15.01
C GLY A 46 13.10 6.20 13.62
N LYS A 47 14.09 5.57 13.03
CA LYS A 47 14.57 5.93 11.71
C LYS A 47 13.43 5.84 10.68
N ILE A 48 13.24 6.92 9.95
CA ILE A 48 12.30 6.96 8.82
C ILE A 48 12.95 6.23 7.64
N LEU A 49 12.28 5.20 7.13
CA LEU A 49 12.69 4.56 5.88
C LEU A 49 12.32 5.48 4.72
N LYS A 50 13.28 6.18 4.17
CA LYS A 50 13.05 7.13 3.09
C LYS A 50 12.89 6.39 1.76
N ALA A 51 11.66 6.18 1.31
CA ALA A 51 11.37 5.75 -0.04
C ALA A 51 11.75 6.86 -1.03
N THR A 52 12.41 6.50 -2.12
CA THR A 52 12.90 7.43 -3.14
C THR A 52 12.07 7.38 -4.42
N TYR A 53 11.60 6.20 -4.79
CA TYR A 53 10.71 6.00 -5.95
C TYR A 53 10.01 4.63 -5.87
N ILE A 54 8.99 4.45 -6.71
CA ILE A 54 8.36 3.14 -6.93
C ILE A 54 9.27 2.36 -7.88
N ASN A 55 9.84 1.25 -7.40
CA ASN A 55 10.71 0.41 -8.20
C ASN A 55 9.94 -0.35 -9.29
N HIS A 56 8.85 -1.00 -8.89
CA HIS A 56 7.99 -1.69 -9.85
C HIS A 56 6.56 -1.85 -9.32
N VAL A 57 5.64 -2.12 -10.23
CA VAL A 57 4.29 -2.58 -9.93
C VAL A 57 4.14 -3.99 -10.47
N SER A 58 3.81 -4.92 -9.59
CA SER A 58 3.50 -6.29 -9.94
C SER A 58 1.99 -6.53 -9.88
N TYR A 59 1.45 -7.18 -10.89
CA TYR A 59 0.01 -7.45 -10.97
C TYR A 59 -0.27 -8.82 -11.61
N GLN A 60 -1.42 -9.36 -11.27
CA GLN A 60 -1.83 -10.69 -11.69
C GLN A 60 -2.67 -10.58 -12.95
N VAL A 61 -2.36 -11.43 -13.92
CA VAL A 61 -3.04 -11.51 -15.20
C VAL A 61 -3.35 -12.97 -15.55
N ALA A 62 -4.38 -13.19 -16.34
CA ALA A 62 -4.76 -14.53 -16.79
C ALA A 62 -3.76 -15.10 -17.82
N ASP A 63 -3.15 -14.21 -18.63
CA ASP A 63 -2.20 -14.57 -19.67
C ASP A 63 -1.13 -13.46 -19.77
N TYR A 64 0.02 -13.70 -19.12
CA TYR A 64 1.10 -12.71 -19.10
C TYR A 64 1.68 -12.46 -20.50
N ALA A 65 1.69 -13.47 -21.37
CA ALA A 65 2.27 -13.33 -22.70
C ALA A 65 1.45 -12.37 -23.56
N LYS A 66 0.12 -12.49 -23.53
CA LYS A 66 -0.77 -11.52 -24.19
C LYS A 66 -0.62 -10.13 -23.61
N THR A 67 -0.50 -10.03 -22.29
CA THR A 67 -0.29 -8.75 -21.62
C THR A 67 1.06 -8.16 -22.00
N ARG A 68 2.13 -8.95 -21.99
CA ARG A 68 3.46 -8.55 -22.48
C ARG A 68 3.39 -7.99 -23.89
N ASP A 69 2.83 -8.77 -24.81
CA ASP A 69 2.79 -8.40 -26.23
C ASP A 69 1.95 -7.13 -26.46
N PHE A 70 0.88 -6.94 -25.71
CA PHE A 70 0.10 -5.70 -25.70
C PHE A 70 0.95 -4.47 -25.33
N TYR A 71 1.67 -4.53 -24.20
CA TYR A 71 2.47 -3.38 -23.74
C TYR A 71 3.70 -3.14 -24.62
N VAL A 72 4.33 -4.20 -25.12
CA VAL A 72 5.43 -4.09 -26.10
C VAL A 72 4.94 -3.44 -27.39
N GLY A 73 3.82 -3.91 -27.94
CA GLY A 73 3.29 -3.43 -29.19
C GLY A 73 2.72 -2.00 -29.12
N LEU A 74 2.05 -1.67 -28.01
CA LEU A 74 1.39 -0.36 -27.89
C LEU A 74 2.33 0.74 -27.40
N PHE A 75 3.21 0.44 -26.44
CA PHE A 75 4.03 1.44 -25.77
C PHE A 75 5.54 1.29 -26.04
N GLY A 76 5.94 0.26 -26.79
CA GLY A 76 7.36 0.01 -27.07
C GLY A 76 8.16 -0.40 -25.81
N MET A 77 7.50 -0.98 -24.81
CA MET A 77 8.18 -1.45 -23.60
C MET A 77 9.15 -2.60 -23.94
N LYS A 78 10.26 -2.66 -23.23
CA LYS A 78 11.28 -3.70 -23.42
C LYS A 78 11.09 -4.81 -22.42
N VAL A 79 11.16 -6.05 -22.89
CA VAL A 79 11.23 -7.25 -22.03
C VAL A 79 12.67 -7.37 -21.52
N SER A 80 12.86 -7.32 -20.20
CA SER A 80 14.19 -7.46 -19.58
C SER A 80 14.40 -8.78 -18.85
N ASP A 81 13.32 -9.49 -18.55
CA ASP A 81 13.34 -10.76 -17.85
C ASP A 81 12.02 -11.50 -18.14
N ASP A 82 12.07 -12.77 -18.53
CA ASP A 82 10.90 -13.59 -18.88
C ASP A 82 11.16 -15.04 -18.47
N ASP A 83 10.39 -15.54 -17.51
CA ASP A 83 10.52 -16.90 -16.96
C ASP A 83 9.43 -17.89 -17.47
N GLY A 84 8.62 -17.48 -18.45
CA GLY A 84 7.50 -18.26 -18.98
C GLY A 84 6.21 -18.20 -18.15
N LYS A 85 6.21 -17.49 -17.01
CA LYS A 85 5.04 -17.28 -16.13
C LYS A 85 4.82 -15.81 -15.80
N GLN A 86 5.84 -15.01 -15.94
CA GLN A 86 5.88 -13.58 -15.74
C GLN A 86 6.99 -12.96 -16.56
N CYS A 87 6.98 -11.67 -16.75
CA CYS A 87 8.12 -10.96 -17.34
C CYS A 87 8.27 -9.57 -16.69
N ARG A 88 9.46 -8.97 -16.86
CA ARG A 88 9.70 -7.56 -16.54
C ARG A 88 9.58 -6.75 -17.82
N LEU A 89 8.66 -5.76 -17.81
CA LEU A 89 8.49 -4.79 -18.87
C LEU A 89 9.08 -3.46 -18.41
N THR A 90 10.11 -2.97 -19.10
CA THR A 90 10.82 -1.74 -18.72
C THR A 90 10.49 -0.59 -19.68
N PHE A 91 10.33 0.61 -19.11
CA PHE A 91 10.12 1.86 -19.84
C PHE A 91 10.63 3.05 -19.00
N GLY A 92 11.68 3.72 -19.49
CA GLY A 92 12.44 4.64 -18.64
C GLY A 92 12.97 3.93 -17.39
N ASP A 93 12.77 4.52 -16.23
CA ASP A 93 13.15 3.94 -14.93
C ASP A 93 12.05 3.10 -14.28
N ASN A 94 10.97 2.82 -15.00
CA ASN A 94 9.82 2.10 -14.46
C ASN A 94 9.80 0.65 -14.91
N ILE A 95 9.20 -0.21 -14.07
CA ILE A 95 9.03 -1.64 -14.34
C ILE A 95 7.59 -2.05 -14.05
N LEU A 96 6.98 -2.77 -14.99
CA LEU A 96 5.74 -3.54 -14.79
C LEU A 96 6.06 -5.02 -14.80
N ILE A 97 5.40 -5.79 -13.93
CA ILE A 97 5.59 -7.24 -13.85
C ILE A 97 4.22 -7.93 -13.94
N PRO A 98 3.72 -8.24 -15.16
CA PRO A 98 2.55 -9.10 -15.30
C PRO A 98 2.90 -10.55 -14.93
N ARG A 99 2.06 -11.19 -14.12
CA ARG A 99 2.26 -12.55 -13.61
C ARG A 99 1.02 -13.41 -13.86
N ASN A 100 1.22 -14.63 -14.38
CA ASN A 100 0.15 -15.62 -14.42
C ASN A 100 -0.14 -16.13 -13.02
N ARG A 101 -1.22 -15.63 -12.41
CA ARG A 101 -1.70 -16.09 -11.11
C ARG A 101 -3.23 -16.08 -11.06
N PRO A 102 -3.85 -16.94 -10.22
CA PRO A 102 -5.29 -16.91 -9.98
C PRO A 102 -5.72 -15.59 -9.34
N ASN A 103 -7.05 -15.36 -9.34
CA ASN A 103 -7.70 -14.14 -8.80
C ASN A 103 -7.36 -12.88 -9.60
N THR A 104 -7.36 -12.97 -10.92
CA THR A 104 -7.09 -11.86 -11.82
C THR A 104 -8.36 -11.07 -12.19
N PRO A 105 -8.28 -9.75 -12.41
CA PRO A 105 -7.08 -8.91 -12.26
C PRO A 105 -6.86 -8.47 -10.81
N LEU A 106 -5.61 -8.43 -10.35
CA LEU A 106 -5.23 -7.96 -9.01
C LEU A 106 -3.82 -7.37 -9.02
N VAL A 107 -3.61 -6.25 -8.33
CA VAL A 107 -2.25 -5.78 -8.03
C VAL A 107 -1.65 -6.70 -6.97
N ASP A 108 -0.55 -7.35 -7.28
CA ASP A 108 0.12 -8.30 -6.39
C ASP A 108 0.89 -7.55 -5.29
N HIS A 109 1.72 -6.58 -5.68
CA HIS A 109 2.42 -5.70 -4.75
C HIS A 109 2.94 -4.43 -5.44
N ILE A 110 3.24 -3.44 -4.62
CA ILE A 110 3.97 -2.24 -5.03
C ILE A 110 5.33 -2.26 -4.32
N ALA A 111 6.41 -2.12 -5.08
CA ALA A 111 7.76 -2.13 -4.54
C ALA A 111 8.34 -0.72 -4.48
N TYR A 112 8.94 -0.40 -3.33
CA TYR A 112 9.58 0.89 -3.07
C TYR A 112 11.08 0.71 -2.90
N THR A 113 11.84 1.59 -3.52
CA THR A 113 13.27 1.70 -3.28
C THR A 113 13.54 2.61 -2.09
N ILE A 114 14.32 2.12 -1.15
CA ILE A 114 14.73 2.86 0.06
C ILE A 114 16.11 3.48 -0.16
N ALA A 115 16.23 4.73 0.28
CA ALA A 115 17.52 5.41 0.31
C ALA A 115 18.51 4.64 1.20
N ASP A 116 19.76 4.61 0.79
CA ASP A 116 20.86 3.97 1.53
C ASP A 116 20.65 2.47 1.86
N TRP A 117 19.80 1.77 1.09
CA TRP A 117 19.48 0.36 1.30
C TRP A 117 20.71 -0.49 1.59
N ASP A 118 21.76 -0.41 0.76
CA ASP A 118 22.94 -1.26 0.87
C ASP A 118 23.70 -1.08 2.18
N LYS A 119 23.58 0.11 2.80
CA LYS A 119 24.23 0.41 4.09
C LYS A 119 23.36 0.01 5.29
N GLU A 120 22.05 0.00 5.11
CA GLU A 120 21.10 0.00 6.22
C GLU A 120 20.17 -1.21 6.24
N LYS A 121 20.22 -2.04 5.21
CA LYS A 121 19.30 -3.16 5.00
C LYS A 121 19.16 -4.10 6.20
N GLU A 122 20.24 -4.35 6.93
CA GLU A 122 20.19 -5.21 8.11
C GLU A 122 19.36 -4.58 9.25
N ALA A 123 19.49 -3.27 9.44
CA ALA A 123 18.75 -2.54 10.46
C ALA A 123 17.29 -2.30 10.07
N ILE A 124 16.96 -2.33 8.78
CA ILE A 124 15.59 -2.10 8.29
C ILE A 124 14.63 -3.18 8.78
N GLY A 125 15.02 -4.45 8.74
CA GLY A 125 14.21 -5.56 9.23
C GLY A 125 13.82 -5.41 10.69
N ASP A 126 14.76 -4.97 11.53
CA ASP A 126 14.54 -4.74 12.96
C ASP A 126 13.67 -3.50 13.19
N GLU A 127 13.86 -2.44 12.40
CA GLU A 127 13.03 -1.25 12.46
C GLU A 127 11.57 -1.55 12.08
N LEU A 128 11.33 -2.38 11.06
CA LEU A 128 9.99 -2.83 10.68
C LEU A 128 9.32 -3.59 11.83
N LYS A 129 10.04 -4.52 12.46
CA LYS A 129 9.53 -5.26 13.65
C LYS A 129 9.26 -4.33 14.82
N ARG A 130 10.16 -3.36 15.09
CA ARG A 130 9.99 -2.36 16.16
C ARG A 130 8.72 -1.52 15.96
N ARG A 131 8.30 -1.30 14.71
CA ARG A 131 7.03 -0.63 14.37
C ARG A 131 5.81 -1.54 14.47
N GLY A 132 5.97 -2.78 14.94
CA GLY A 132 4.88 -3.74 15.06
C GLY A 132 4.52 -4.44 13.74
N LEU A 133 5.30 -4.24 12.67
CA LEU A 133 5.12 -4.91 11.39
C LEU A 133 5.72 -6.32 11.45
N GLN A 134 5.25 -7.20 10.57
CA GLN A 134 5.75 -8.56 10.43
C GLN A 134 6.40 -8.73 9.05
N PRO A 135 7.65 -8.29 8.87
CA PRO A 135 8.32 -8.42 7.59
C PRO A 135 8.62 -9.88 7.26
N THR A 136 8.40 -10.22 5.99
CA THR A 136 8.90 -11.45 5.37
C THR A 136 10.03 -11.11 4.40
N GLY A 137 10.82 -12.10 3.99
CA GLY A 137 12.03 -11.84 3.19
C GLY A 137 13.25 -11.52 4.05
N ASP A 138 14.29 -11.00 3.45
CA ASP A 138 15.56 -10.73 4.11
C ASP A 138 16.32 -9.54 3.50
N ALA A 139 17.40 -9.15 4.17
CA ALA A 139 18.27 -8.04 3.76
C ALA A 139 19.05 -8.29 2.46
N LYS A 140 19.13 -9.51 1.96
CA LYS A 140 19.86 -9.84 0.71
C LYS A 140 19.06 -9.42 -0.52
N THR A 141 17.74 -9.48 -0.40
CA THR A 141 16.81 -9.20 -1.50
C THR A 141 15.90 -8.01 -1.19
N SER A 142 14.89 -8.24 -0.36
CA SER A 142 13.89 -7.24 0.02
C SER A 142 13.05 -7.76 1.18
N PHE A 143 12.40 -6.86 1.88
CA PHE A 143 11.35 -7.17 2.84
C PHE A 143 9.97 -6.94 2.22
N SER A 144 9.01 -7.78 2.58
CA SER A 144 7.60 -7.58 2.29
C SER A 144 6.82 -7.40 3.57
N ILE A 145 5.95 -6.42 3.59
CA ILE A 145 5.01 -6.12 4.68
C ILE A 145 3.60 -5.98 4.12
N LYS A 146 2.63 -5.81 5.01
CA LYS A 146 1.28 -5.37 4.64
C LYS A 146 1.05 -3.95 5.13
N ASP A 147 0.35 -3.17 4.33
CA ASP A 147 -0.19 -1.89 4.76
C ASP A 147 -1.45 -2.11 5.63
N PRO A 148 -2.06 -1.04 6.20
CA PRO A 148 -3.25 -1.17 7.06
C PRO A 148 -4.46 -1.83 6.39
N ASP A 149 -4.60 -1.74 5.07
CA ASP A 149 -5.69 -2.35 4.30
C ASP A 149 -5.33 -3.74 3.77
N GLY A 150 -4.12 -4.22 4.05
CA GLY A 150 -3.63 -5.55 3.69
C GLY A 150 -2.95 -5.65 2.34
N PHE A 151 -2.71 -4.54 1.62
CA PHE A 151 -1.94 -4.56 0.38
C PHE A 151 -0.48 -4.92 0.64
N HIS A 152 0.09 -5.72 -0.26
CA HIS A 152 1.50 -6.08 -0.18
C HIS A 152 2.40 -4.92 -0.61
N VAL A 153 3.32 -4.57 0.26
CA VAL A 153 4.35 -3.55 0.05
C VAL A 153 5.71 -4.21 0.12
N GLN A 154 6.47 -4.11 -0.96
CA GLN A 154 7.86 -4.57 -1.01
C GLN A 154 8.81 -3.41 -0.74
N ILE A 155 9.84 -3.65 0.03
CA ILE A 155 10.82 -2.64 0.47
C ILE A 155 12.21 -3.19 0.20
N GLY A 156 12.99 -2.51 -0.62
CA GLY A 156 14.32 -3.00 -0.99
C GLY A 156 15.21 -1.94 -1.63
N GLY A 157 16.29 -2.42 -2.23
CA GLY A 157 17.20 -1.61 -3.02
C GLY A 157 16.75 -1.44 -4.47
N LYS A 158 17.63 -0.81 -5.26
CA LYS A 158 17.35 -0.57 -6.69
C LYS A 158 17.19 -1.87 -7.49
N ASN A 159 17.86 -2.93 -7.09
CA ASN A 159 17.93 -4.20 -7.83
C ASN A 159 17.06 -5.32 -7.22
N GLN A 160 15.99 -4.95 -6.51
CA GLN A 160 15.05 -5.90 -5.93
C GLN A 160 14.13 -6.56 -6.97
#